data_eb7d6bcddddd47d4c740af7ee16c2e33
#
_entry.id   eb7d6bcddddd47d4c740af7ee16c2e33
#
_cell.length_a   1.000
_cell.length_b   1.000
_cell.length_c   1.000
_cell.angle_alpha   90.00
_cell.angle_beta   90.00
_cell.angle_gamma   90.00
#
_symmetry.space_group_name_H-M   'P 1'
#
loop_
_entity.id
_entity.type
_entity.pdbx_description
1 polymer ?
#
loop_
_entity_poly.entity_id
_entity_poly.type
_entity_poly.pdbx_seq_one_letter_code
_entity_poly.pdbx_strand_id
1 'polypeptide(L)'
;MPIIGPWRKLKEKGLALDAKFDIRMPDTWTVIFDLSNTEKVKNSLKRADEEITELKASLSEKKKGKEMDFTVPEFVGRVLKKIYDGKMRKTKNLSVSDACIGCTLCAKKCPFQAIEMQNKKPVWVKEDCTMCLGCLHRCPTHAIYYGNGKATNAHGQYTYQKYAGEKSV
;
A
#
# COMPACT_ATOMS: atom_id res chain seq x y z
N MET A 1 -6.55 -8.89 9.83
CA MET A 1 -7.91 -9.21 9.42
C MET A 1 -7.86 -10.65 9.06
N PRO A 2 -8.71 -11.52 9.64
CA PRO A 2 -9.10 -12.58 8.80
C PRO A 2 -9.59 -11.80 7.62
N ILE A 3 -9.03 -12.07 6.50
CA ILE A 3 -9.65 -11.61 5.28
C ILE A 3 -10.99 -12.33 5.30
N ILE A 4 -11.96 -11.73 6.02
CA ILE A 4 -13.35 -11.97 5.74
C ILE A 4 -13.43 -11.42 4.34
N GLY A 5 -13.03 -12.30 3.42
CA GLY A 5 -12.85 -11.87 2.07
C GLY A 5 -14.16 -11.29 1.59
N PRO A 6 -14.17 -10.39 0.63
CA PRO A 6 -15.37 -9.82 0.05
C PRO A 6 -16.39 -10.90 -0.32
N TRP A 7 -15.96 -12.16 -0.52
CA TRP A 7 -16.84 -13.29 -0.82
C TRP A 7 -17.85 -13.63 0.29
N ARG A 8 -17.55 -13.42 1.59
CA ARG A 8 -18.54 -13.63 2.64
C ARG A 8 -19.70 -12.66 2.52
N LYS A 9 -19.40 -11.38 2.28
CA LYS A 9 -20.42 -10.35 2.06
C LYS A 9 -21.23 -10.60 0.78
N LEU A 10 -20.60 -11.14 -0.26
CA LEU A 10 -21.30 -11.55 -1.48
C LEU A 10 -22.25 -12.70 -1.19
N LYS A 11 -21.78 -13.73 -0.49
CA LYS A 11 -22.61 -14.88 -0.10
C LYS A 11 -23.81 -14.47 0.79
N GLU A 12 -23.60 -13.55 1.74
CA GLU A 12 -24.67 -12.97 2.55
C GLU A 12 -25.74 -12.25 1.71
N LYS A 13 -25.38 -11.80 0.50
CA LYS A 13 -26.29 -11.18 -0.49
C LYS A 13 -26.79 -12.16 -1.56
N GLY A 14 -26.60 -13.46 -1.38
CA GLY A 14 -27.01 -14.48 -2.35
C GLY A 14 -26.17 -14.54 -3.63
N LEU A 15 -25.01 -13.86 -3.66
CA LEU A 15 -24.09 -13.86 -4.80
C LEU A 15 -22.99 -14.90 -4.60
N ALA A 16 -22.64 -15.61 -5.68
CA ALA A 16 -21.49 -16.51 -5.72
C ALA A 16 -20.28 -15.81 -6.34
N LEU A 17 -19.10 -16.28 -5.98
CA LEU A 17 -17.84 -15.85 -6.57
C LEU A 17 -17.30 -16.98 -7.45
N ASP A 18 -17.22 -16.77 -8.75
CA ASP A 18 -16.80 -17.79 -9.70
C ASP A 18 -15.30 -18.09 -9.63
N ALA A 19 -14.47 -17.06 -9.38
CA ALA A 19 -13.03 -17.20 -9.29
C ALA A 19 -12.39 -16.20 -8.34
N LYS A 20 -11.26 -16.57 -7.77
CA LYS A 20 -10.38 -15.71 -6.96
C LYS A 20 -8.96 -15.87 -7.49
N PHE A 21 -8.27 -14.75 -7.64
CA PHE A 21 -6.87 -14.73 -8.04
C PHE A 21 -6.11 -13.79 -7.12
N ASP A 22 -4.87 -14.12 -6.81
CA ASP A 22 -3.93 -13.26 -6.12
C ASP A 22 -2.72 -12.98 -7.01
N ILE A 23 -2.23 -11.76 -6.95
CA ILE A 23 -1.01 -11.32 -7.64
C ILE A 23 -0.09 -10.73 -6.58
N ARG A 24 1.10 -11.28 -6.47
CA ARG A 24 2.08 -10.86 -5.46
C ARG A 24 2.85 -9.65 -5.94
N MET A 25 2.52 -8.49 -5.38
CA MET A 25 3.23 -7.23 -5.59
C MET A 25 4.26 -6.99 -4.48
N PRO A 26 5.27 -6.12 -4.71
CA PRO A 26 6.11 -5.62 -3.63
C PRO A 26 5.26 -4.97 -2.54
N ASP A 27 5.51 -5.30 -1.27
CA ASP A 27 4.82 -4.63 -0.18
C ASP A 27 5.40 -3.23 0.02
N THR A 28 4.55 -2.23 -0.15
CA THR A 28 4.95 -0.82 -0.11
C THR A 28 4.81 -0.19 1.28
N TRP A 29 4.47 -0.97 2.29
CA TRP A 29 4.38 -0.45 3.65
C TRP A 29 5.76 -0.39 4.33
N THR A 30 6.55 0.61 3.94
CA THR A 30 7.96 0.78 4.34
C THR A 30 8.19 1.06 5.83
N VAL A 31 7.14 1.12 6.62
CA VAL A 31 7.26 1.06 8.09
C VAL A 31 7.87 -0.27 8.55
N ILE A 32 7.62 -1.36 7.81
CA ILE A 32 8.11 -2.72 8.11
C ILE A 32 8.93 -3.28 6.95
N PHE A 33 8.48 -3.08 5.70
CA PHE A 33 9.04 -3.76 4.53
C PHE A 33 10.12 -2.93 3.86
N ASP A 34 11.26 -3.57 3.59
CA ASP A 34 12.43 -2.95 2.97
C ASP A 34 12.34 -3.02 1.44
N LEU A 35 12.36 -1.87 0.80
CA LEU A 35 12.38 -1.66 -0.66
C LEU A 35 13.74 -1.16 -1.16
N SER A 36 14.78 -1.13 -0.31
CA SER A 36 16.11 -0.66 -0.70
C SER A 36 16.78 -1.59 -1.71
N ASN A 37 16.46 -2.89 -1.66
CA ASN A 37 16.94 -3.87 -2.64
C ASN A 37 16.14 -3.77 -3.94
N THR A 38 16.63 -2.95 -4.86
CA THR A 38 16.01 -2.65 -6.16
C THR A 38 15.81 -3.89 -7.03
N GLU A 39 16.76 -4.83 -7.03
CA GLU A 39 16.68 -6.07 -7.80
C GLU A 39 15.54 -6.97 -7.30
N LYS A 40 15.41 -7.11 -5.98
CA LYS A 40 14.30 -7.86 -5.39
C LYS A 40 12.94 -7.26 -5.78
N VAL A 41 12.84 -5.94 -5.78
CA VAL A 41 11.61 -5.22 -6.18
C VAL A 41 11.32 -5.45 -7.67
N LYS A 42 12.31 -5.29 -8.55
CA LYS A 42 12.15 -5.53 -10.00
C LYS A 42 11.74 -6.97 -10.31
N ASN A 43 12.38 -7.94 -9.66
CA ASN A 43 12.06 -9.35 -9.83
C ASN A 43 10.64 -9.67 -9.36
N SER A 44 10.17 -9.03 -8.28
CA SER A 44 8.77 -9.17 -7.83
C SER A 44 7.79 -8.59 -8.84
N LEU A 45 8.10 -7.43 -9.44
CA LEU A 45 7.26 -6.82 -10.48
C LEU A 45 7.23 -7.66 -11.75
N LYS A 46 8.38 -8.18 -12.21
CA LYS A 46 8.43 -9.08 -13.36
C LYS A 46 7.53 -10.30 -13.17
N ARG A 47 7.62 -10.93 -12.01
CA ARG A 47 6.74 -12.06 -11.68
C ARG A 47 5.26 -11.64 -11.65
N ALA A 48 4.94 -10.49 -11.11
CA ALA A 48 3.56 -9.97 -11.12
C ALA A 48 3.05 -9.76 -12.56
N ASP A 49 3.87 -9.26 -13.48
CA ASP A 49 3.52 -9.10 -14.90
C ASP A 49 3.24 -10.46 -15.56
N GLU A 50 4.03 -11.50 -15.21
CA GLU A 50 3.82 -12.88 -15.67
C GLU A 50 2.49 -13.42 -15.13
N GLU A 51 2.23 -13.30 -13.81
CA GLU A 51 0.98 -13.70 -13.15
C GLU A 51 -0.24 -12.96 -13.74
N ILE A 52 -0.12 -11.66 -14.08
CA ILE A 52 -1.18 -10.89 -14.76
C ILE A 52 -1.47 -11.45 -16.15
N THR A 53 -0.43 -11.88 -16.87
CA THR A 53 -0.60 -12.45 -18.21
C THR A 53 -1.33 -13.79 -18.15
N GLU A 54 -0.97 -14.65 -17.21
CA GLU A 54 -1.66 -15.92 -16.94
C GLU A 54 -3.12 -15.69 -16.49
N LEU A 55 -3.33 -14.67 -15.64
CA LEU A 55 -4.65 -14.27 -15.20
C LEU A 55 -5.56 -13.86 -16.37
N LYS A 56 -5.05 -13.07 -17.32
CA LYS A 56 -5.80 -12.68 -18.54
C LYS A 56 -6.25 -13.90 -19.33
N ALA A 57 -5.36 -14.88 -19.53
CA ALA A 57 -5.70 -16.14 -20.20
C ALA A 57 -6.77 -16.92 -19.45
N SER A 58 -6.60 -17.06 -18.13
CA SER A 58 -7.53 -17.78 -17.24
C SER A 58 -8.93 -17.16 -17.25
N LEU A 59 -9.02 -15.82 -17.26
CA LEU A 59 -10.31 -15.10 -17.33
C LEU A 59 -10.99 -15.32 -18.69
N SER A 60 -10.22 -15.28 -19.80
CA SER A 60 -10.77 -15.54 -21.14
C SER A 60 -11.35 -16.96 -21.27
N GLU A 61 -10.72 -17.93 -20.63
CA GLU A 61 -11.15 -19.32 -20.61
C GLU A 61 -12.18 -19.63 -19.50
N LYS A 62 -12.60 -18.65 -18.72
CA LYS A 62 -13.54 -18.79 -17.56
C LYS A 62 -13.09 -19.86 -16.56
N LYS A 63 -11.77 -20.03 -16.40
CA LYS A 63 -11.23 -20.99 -15.41
C LYS A 63 -11.55 -20.55 -13.99
N LYS A 64 -11.82 -21.52 -13.13
CA LYS A 64 -11.94 -21.27 -11.69
C LYS A 64 -10.55 -20.90 -11.14
N GLY A 65 -10.49 -19.82 -10.37
CA GLY A 65 -9.23 -19.38 -9.74
C GLY A 65 -8.81 -20.30 -8.58
N LYS A 66 -7.52 -20.27 -8.26
CA LYS A 66 -7.01 -20.95 -7.05
C LYS A 66 -7.53 -20.26 -5.79
N GLU A 67 -7.78 -21.04 -4.76
CA GLU A 67 -8.03 -20.48 -3.43
C GLU A 67 -6.73 -19.87 -2.88
N MET A 68 -6.87 -18.74 -2.16
CA MET A 68 -5.74 -18.18 -1.40
C MET A 68 -5.38 -19.15 -0.27
N ASP A 69 -4.15 -19.63 -0.26
CA ASP A 69 -3.63 -20.58 0.73
C ASP A 69 -3.34 -19.94 2.11
N PHE A 70 -3.45 -18.60 2.21
CA PHE A 70 -3.11 -17.90 3.43
C PHE A 70 -4.35 -17.51 4.24
N THR A 71 -4.54 -18.19 5.35
CA THR A 71 -5.61 -17.91 6.30
C THR A 71 -5.03 -17.51 7.65
N VAL A 72 -5.26 -16.28 8.09
CA VAL A 72 -4.93 -15.86 9.46
C VAL A 72 -6.11 -16.19 10.38
N PRO A 73 -5.87 -16.82 11.55
CA PRO A 73 -6.94 -17.06 12.52
C PRO A 73 -7.70 -15.77 12.87
N GLU A 74 -9.02 -15.85 12.98
CA GLU A 74 -9.88 -14.67 13.12
C GLU A 74 -9.53 -13.80 14.34
N PHE A 75 -9.15 -14.41 15.45
CA PHE A 75 -8.77 -13.67 16.64
C PHE A 75 -7.50 -12.83 16.43
N VAL A 76 -6.50 -13.36 15.70
CA VAL A 76 -5.25 -12.64 15.35
C VAL A 76 -5.59 -11.43 14.47
N GLY A 77 -6.44 -11.64 13.47
CA GLY A 77 -6.89 -10.54 12.61
C GLY A 77 -7.63 -9.43 13.37
N ARG A 78 -8.44 -9.79 14.38
CA ARG A 78 -9.13 -8.79 15.24
C ARG A 78 -8.15 -7.99 16.09
N VAL A 79 -7.13 -8.64 16.66
CA VAL A 79 -6.09 -7.97 17.45
C VAL A 79 -5.26 -7.04 16.57
N LEU A 80 -4.79 -7.53 15.42
CA LEU A 80 -4.03 -6.71 14.46
C LEU A 80 -4.84 -5.51 13.97
N LYS A 81 -6.14 -5.69 13.71
CA LYS A 81 -7.03 -4.59 13.35
C LYS A 81 -7.12 -3.53 14.44
N LYS A 82 -7.28 -3.92 15.71
CA LYS A 82 -7.30 -2.96 16.83
C LYS A 82 -6.01 -2.17 16.94
N ILE A 83 -4.85 -2.84 16.78
CA ILE A 83 -3.54 -2.17 16.80
C ILE A 83 -3.42 -1.21 15.62
N TYR A 84 -3.82 -1.64 14.44
CA TYR A 84 -3.79 -0.82 13.23
C TYR A 84 -4.67 0.42 13.38
N ASP A 85 -5.95 0.24 13.73
CA ASP A 85 -6.90 1.34 13.87
C ASP A 85 -6.54 2.26 15.04
N GLY A 86 -6.10 1.71 16.17
CA GLY A 86 -5.84 2.49 17.38
C GLY A 86 -4.49 3.21 17.41
N LYS A 87 -3.48 2.67 16.72
CA LYS A 87 -2.10 3.21 16.81
C LYS A 87 -1.50 3.56 15.45
N MET A 88 -1.60 2.67 14.46
CA MET A 88 -0.81 2.82 13.24
C MET A 88 -1.39 3.87 12.29
N ARG A 89 -2.70 4.05 12.25
CA ARG A 89 -3.38 5.03 11.39
C ARG A 89 -3.28 6.46 11.87
N LYS A 90 -2.79 6.68 13.09
CA LYS A 90 -2.70 8.02 13.67
C LYS A 90 -1.72 8.90 12.89
N THR A 91 -2.20 10.03 12.41
CA THR A 91 -1.42 10.97 11.61
C THR A 91 -0.28 11.62 12.41
N LYS A 92 -0.40 11.69 13.73
CA LYS A 92 0.67 12.13 14.62
C LYS A 92 1.97 11.32 14.52
N ASN A 93 1.89 10.12 13.92
CA ASN A 93 3.07 9.31 13.64
C ASN A 93 3.78 9.72 12.34
N LEU A 94 3.18 10.59 11.54
CA LEU A 94 3.76 11.11 10.32
C LEU A 94 4.41 12.47 10.59
N SER A 95 5.60 12.66 10.07
CA SER A 95 6.39 13.88 10.27
C SER A 95 7.06 14.30 8.97
N VAL A 96 7.51 15.54 8.93
CA VAL A 96 8.23 16.14 7.79
C VAL A 96 9.56 16.72 8.26
N SER A 97 10.63 16.43 7.53
CA SER A 97 11.96 16.99 7.76
C SER A 97 12.15 18.33 7.05
N ASP A 98 13.28 18.98 7.32
CA ASP A 98 13.67 20.24 6.66
C ASP A 98 14.04 20.07 5.19
N ALA A 99 14.22 18.85 4.70
CA ALA A 99 14.37 18.56 3.28
C ALA A 99 13.10 18.84 2.44
N CYS A 100 11.98 19.20 3.10
CA CYS A 100 10.73 19.55 2.40
C CYS A 100 10.88 20.85 1.61
N ILE A 101 10.64 20.75 0.29
CA ILE A 101 10.69 21.89 -0.64
C ILE A 101 9.31 22.55 -0.88
N GLY A 102 8.27 22.18 -0.16
CA GLY A 102 6.94 22.77 -0.27
C GLY A 102 6.20 22.49 -1.59
N CYS A 103 6.53 21.41 -2.31
CA CYS A 103 5.99 21.11 -3.65
C CYS A 103 4.51 20.73 -3.70
N THR A 104 3.82 20.60 -2.58
CA THR A 104 2.37 20.33 -2.43
C THR A 104 1.90 18.92 -2.86
N LEU A 105 2.74 18.08 -3.45
CA LEU A 105 2.33 16.77 -3.98
C LEU A 105 1.66 15.87 -2.95
N CYS A 106 2.14 15.88 -1.70
CA CYS A 106 1.58 15.10 -0.61
C CYS A 106 0.13 15.49 -0.29
N ALA A 107 -0.19 16.77 -0.29
CA ALA A 107 -1.55 17.28 -0.06
C ALA A 107 -2.44 16.99 -1.28
N LYS A 108 -2.00 17.35 -2.49
CA LYS A 108 -2.78 17.18 -3.73
C LYS A 108 -3.12 15.72 -4.05
N LYS A 109 -2.23 14.79 -3.69
CA LYS A 109 -2.39 13.36 -3.98
C LYS A 109 -2.88 12.52 -2.80
N CYS A 110 -3.27 13.15 -1.69
CA CYS A 110 -3.82 12.45 -0.53
C CYS A 110 -5.26 12.00 -0.80
N PRO A 111 -5.54 10.68 -0.95
CA PRO A 111 -6.90 10.22 -1.24
C PRO A 111 -7.86 10.44 -0.07
N PHE A 112 -7.30 10.63 1.14
CA PHE A 112 -8.06 10.86 2.36
C PHE A 112 -8.20 12.35 2.71
N GLN A 113 -7.56 13.25 1.93
CA GLN A 113 -7.56 14.69 2.17
C GLN A 113 -7.17 15.03 3.63
N ALA A 114 -6.17 14.33 4.15
CA ALA A 114 -5.70 14.48 5.53
C ALA A 114 -4.55 15.48 5.67
N ILE A 115 -4.12 16.12 4.58
CA ILE A 115 -2.92 16.96 4.56
C ILE A 115 -3.28 18.31 3.97
N GLU A 116 -2.94 19.37 4.70
CA GLU A 116 -2.98 20.76 4.25
C GLU A 116 -1.56 21.35 4.23
N MET A 117 -1.36 22.36 3.41
CA MET A 117 -0.09 23.07 3.39
C MET A 117 -0.16 24.30 4.29
N GLN A 118 0.69 24.36 5.30
CA GLN A 118 0.83 25.52 6.17
C GLN A 118 2.30 25.96 6.17
N ASN A 119 2.57 27.23 5.93
CA ASN A 119 3.94 27.79 5.83
C ASN A 119 4.86 26.96 4.93
N LYS A 120 4.37 26.56 3.76
CA LYS A 120 5.06 25.69 2.78
C LYS A 120 5.42 24.29 3.28
N LYS A 121 4.94 23.85 4.43
CA LYS A 121 5.12 22.50 4.96
C LYS A 121 3.77 21.76 5.04
N PRO A 122 3.73 20.42 4.86
CA PRO A 122 2.52 19.63 5.05
C PRO A 122 2.19 19.50 6.53
N VAL A 123 0.92 19.70 6.86
CA VAL A 123 0.35 19.49 8.19
C VAL A 123 -0.80 18.49 8.07
N TRP A 124 -0.82 17.48 8.93
CA TRP A 124 -1.93 16.52 8.94
C TRP A 124 -3.07 17.08 9.80
N VAL A 125 -4.19 17.37 9.13
CA VAL A 125 -5.37 18.01 9.74
C VAL A 125 -6.43 17.02 10.22
N LYS A 126 -6.29 15.74 9.92
CA LYS A 126 -7.13 14.67 10.43
C LYS A 126 -6.36 13.81 11.42
N GLU A 127 -7.03 13.34 12.47
CA GLU A 127 -6.41 12.49 13.49
C GLU A 127 -5.94 11.13 12.92
N ASP A 128 -6.74 10.57 12.01
CA ASP A 128 -6.48 9.29 11.36
C ASP A 128 -6.34 9.45 9.85
N CYS A 129 -5.60 8.54 9.21
CA CYS A 129 -5.56 8.41 7.76
C CYS A 129 -5.63 6.94 7.33
N THR A 130 -5.65 6.68 6.02
CA THR A 130 -5.66 5.31 5.47
C THR A 130 -4.31 4.62 5.56
N MET A 131 -3.27 5.30 6.01
CA MET A 131 -1.90 4.79 6.13
C MET A 131 -1.35 4.18 4.83
N CYS A 132 -1.75 4.72 3.70
CA CYS A 132 -1.30 4.24 2.38
C CYS A 132 0.14 4.65 2.04
N LEU A 133 0.77 5.50 2.85
CA LEU A 133 2.11 6.08 2.66
C LEU A 133 2.32 6.80 1.30
N GLY A 134 1.25 7.08 0.57
CA GLY A 134 1.33 7.74 -0.73
C GLY A 134 1.99 9.13 -0.68
N CYS A 135 1.87 9.85 0.43
CA CYS A 135 2.56 11.11 0.68
C CYS A 135 4.08 10.91 0.81
N LEU A 136 4.53 9.85 1.51
CA LEU A 136 5.93 9.48 1.67
C LEU A 136 6.53 9.05 0.32
N HIS A 137 5.87 8.12 -0.36
CA HIS A 137 6.39 7.53 -1.59
C HIS A 137 6.50 8.52 -2.77
N ARG A 138 5.65 9.53 -2.82
CA ARG A 138 5.65 10.56 -3.87
C ARG A 138 6.47 11.80 -3.51
N CYS A 139 7.03 11.87 -2.31
CA CYS A 139 7.84 13.02 -1.92
C CYS A 139 9.18 13.02 -2.68
N PRO A 140 9.47 14.04 -3.53
CA PRO A 140 10.67 14.04 -4.35
C PRO A 140 11.97 14.14 -3.53
N THR A 141 11.89 14.71 -2.35
CA THR A 141 13.04 14.85 -1.43
C THR A 141 13.04 13.85 -0.29
N HIS A 142 12.11 12.86 -0.31
CA HIS A 142 11.93 11.89 0.77
C HIS A 142 11.80 12.53 2.18
N ALA A 143 11.17 13.71 2.24
CA ALA A 143 11.08 14.49 3.47
C ALA A 143 10.02 13.98 4.46
N ILE A 144 9.09 13.12 4.03
CA ILE A 144 8.02 12.58 4.89
C ILE A 144 8.43 11.22 5.41
N TYR A 145 8.25 11.00 6.71
CA TYR A 145 8.60 9.76 7.38
C TYR A 145 7.56 9.39 8.44
N TYR A 146 7.62 8.14 8.91
CA TYR A 146 6.76 7.60 9.95
C TYR A 146 7.58 7.28 11.21
N GLY A 147 7.02 7.59 12.39
CA GLY A 147 7.68 7.41 13.66
C GLY A 147 8.94 8.27 13.78
N ASN A 148 10.06 7.65 14.14
CA ASN A 148 11.36 8.33 14.23
C ASN A 148 12.11 8.41 12.89
N GLY A 149 11.52 7.95 11.81
CA GLY A 149 12.09 7.98 10.47
C GLY A 149 13.13 6.90 10.15
N LYS A 150 13.70 6.21 11.12
CA LYS A 150 14.77 5.23 10.89
C LYS A 150 14.39 4.18 9.86
N ALA A 151 13.26 3.49 10.06
CA ALA A 151 12.80 2.45 9.16
C ALA A 151 12.42 3.03 7.78
N THR A 152 11.53 4.02 7.74
CA THR A 152 11.03 4.56 6.47
C THR A 152 12.11 5.20 5.61
N ASN A 153 13.13 5.80 6.21
CA ASN A 153 14.25 6.36 5.46
C ASN A 153 15.21 5.27 4.94
N ALA A 154 15.46 4.22 5.73
CA ALA A 154 16.30 3.10 5.33
C ALA A 154 15.62 2.23 4.26
N HIS A 155 14.32 1.98 4.40
CA HIS A 155 13.56 1.10 3.51
C HIS A 155 13.21 1.74 2.16
N GLY A 156 13.43 3.04 2.00
CA GLY A 156 13.28 3.75 0.73
C GLY A 156 11.85 4.06 0.33
N GLN A 157 11.68 4.47 -0.91
CA GLN A 157 10.41 4.87 -1.51
C GLN A 157 10.05 3.97 -2.69
N TYR A 158 8.76 3.79 -2.92
CA TYR A 158 8.23 3.06 -4.05
C TYR A 158 7.33 3.95 -4.91
N THR A 159 7.63 4.00 -6.21
CA THR A 159 6.69 4.37 -7.24
C THR A 159 6.83 3.34 -8.38
N TYR A 160 5.73 2.96 -9.00
CA TYR A 160 5.78 1.98 -10.09
C TYR A 160 6.75 2.42 -11.20
N GLN A 161 6.70 3.69 -11.59
CA GLN A 161 7.56 4.28 -12.62
C GLN A 161 9.05 4.13 -12.31
N LYS A 162 9.45 4.23 -11.04
CA LYS A 162 10.84 4.07 -10.61
C LYS A 162 11.40 2.68 -10.93
N TYR A 163 10.56 1.65 -10.90
CA TYR A 163 11.00 0.25 -10.99
C TYR A 163 10.63 -0.44 -12.30
N ALA A 164 9.54 -0.05 -12.93
CA ALA A 164 9.04 -0.69 -14.15
C ALA A 164 9.67 -0.13 -15.44
N GLY A 165 10.47 0.93 -15.34
CA GLY A 165 10.92 1.70 -16.50
C GLY A 165 9.77 2.44 -17.19
N GLU A 166 10.10 3.29 -18.15
CA GLU A 166 9.12 3.98 -18.99
C GLU A 166 8.47 2.98 -19.98
N LYS A 167 7.63 2.10 -19.47
CA LYS A 167 6.62 1.50 -20.34
C LYS A 167 5.55 2.56 -20.54
N SER A 168 5.65 3.31 -21.61
CA SER A 168 4.59 4.16 -22.14
C SER A 168 3.28 3.39 -22.14
N VAL A 169 2.30 3.89 -21.42
CA VAL A 169 0.88 3.51 -21.54
C VAL A 169 0.36 4.05 -22.88
#